data_e3daecb0875be2ae1e060e4d80b0ccca
#
_entry.id   e3daecb0875be2ae1e060e4d80b0ccca
#
_cell.length_a   1.000
_cell.length_b   1.000
_cell.length_c   1.000
_cell.angle_alpha   90.00
_cell.angle_beta   90.00
_cell.angle_gamma   90.00
#
_symmetry.space_group_name_H-M   'P 1'
#
loop_
_entity.id
_entity.type
_entity.pdbx_description
1 polymer ?
#
loop_
_entity_poly.entity_id
_entity_poly.type
_entity_poly.pdbx_seq_one_letter_code
_entity_poly.pdbx_strand_id
1 'polypeptide(L)'
;MTPPPASQKASEKASVYQPSQQGLYFPKPPVFQSVEEERLHRKQRLAAVCRVFARYRYEYGFAGHVTVRDPEFPDRFWTNPFAMDFGRVRVSDLLLVDHAGTVLEGNWAVNQAGFVLHSAIHQHHPHVLASCHMHTANGMAWAALGRPLDPITQTAAGFYNDHAVITEQAGAVVVDREAGQAVAAAFGDNKAVIHQNHGLFTVGRESVDEAAWWFIALERACEIQLKAEATGHPLKLISPEAAAHSAKHLATPMAAWLHFQPIYDAVARTEPDLFD
;
A
#
# COMPACT_ATOMS: atom_id res chain seq x y z
N MET A 1 -50.28 5.31 -26.07
CA MET A 1 -49.23 4.77 -25.21
C MET A 1 -48.05 5.72 -25.29
N THR A 2 -47.84 6.52 -24.25
CA THR A 2 -46.70 7.47 -24.11
C THR A 2 -45.49 6.67 -23.63
N PRO A 3 -44.30 6.86 -24.21
CA PRO A 3 -43.09 6.15 -23.72
C PRO A 3 -42.71 6.65 -22.32
N PRO A 4 -42.11 5.79 -21.48
CA PRO A 4 -41.69 6.16 -20.16
C PRO A 4 -40.55 7.19 -20.22
N PRO A 5 -40.45 8.10 -19.23
CA PRO A 5 -39.41 9.12 -19.22
C PRO A 5 -38.03 8.46 -19.07
N ALA A 6 -37.08 8.96 -19.86
CA ALA A 6 -35.68 8.56 -19.81
C ALA A 6 -35.15 8.72 -18.37
N SER A 7 -34.59 7.62 -17.83
CA SER A 7 -33.90 7.64 -16.55
C SER A 7 -32.78 8.69 -16.60
N GLN A 8 -32.90 9.73 -15.78
CA GLN A 8 -31.79 10.62 -15.50
C GLN A 8 -30.66 9.79 -14.92
N LYS A 9 -29.62 9.55 -15.72
CA LYS A 9 -28.33 9.09 -15.18
C LYS A 9 -27.93 10.09 -14.13
N ALA A 10 -27.86 9.67 -12.87
CA ALA A 10 -27.26 10.44 -11.82
C ALA A 10 -25.87 10.86 -12.32
N SER A 11 -25.62 12.16 -12.42
CA SER A 11 -24.31 12.67 -12.78
C SER A 11 -23.33 12.15 -11.74
N GLU A 12 -22.41 11.28 -12.14
CA GLU A 12 -21.25 10.94 -11.31
C GLU A 12 -20.61 12.27 -10.92
N LYS A 13 -20.72 12.62 -9.63
CA LYS A 13 -20.07 13.84 -9.12
C LYS A 13 -18.60 13.69 -9.44
N ALA A 14 -18.07 14.63 -10.23
CA ALA A 14 -16.68 14.66 -10.63
C ALA A 14 -15.79 14.49 -9.40
N SER A 15 -14.74 13.65 -9.53
CA SER A 15 -13.73 13.48 -8.47
C SER A 15 -13.18 14.84 -8.07
N VAL A 16 -12.92 15.05 -6.76
CA VAL A 16 -12.24 16.26 -6.26
C VAL A 16 -10.83 16.43 -6.84
N TYR A 17 -10.26 15.35 -7.41
CA TYR A 17 -8.97 15.31 -8.08
C TYR A 17 -9.15 15.44 -9.60
N GLN A 18 -9.60 16.60 -10.04
CA GLN A 18 -9.73 16.95 -11.45
C GLN A 18 -9.34 18.43 -11.64
N PRO A 19 -8.81 18.80 -12.82
CA PRO A 19 -8.50 20.19 -13.10
C PRO A 19 -9.78 21.04 -13.09
N SER A 20 -9.72 22.21 -12.47
CA SER A 20 -10.85 23.13 -12.36
C SER A 20 -11.27 23.76 -13.70
N GLN A 21 -10.38 23.72 -14.70
CA GLN A 21 -10.61 24.24 -16.04
C GLN A 21 -9.80 23.48 -17.10
N GLN A 22 -10.26 23.53 -18.36
CA GLN A 22 -9.53 22.92 -19.48
C GLN A 22 -8.18 23.62 -19.73
N GLY A 23 -7.22 22.87 -20.25
CA GLY A 23 -5.87 23.38 -20.63
C GLY A 23 -4.86 23.43 -19.48
N LEU A 24 -5.26 23.15 -18.24
CA LEU A 24 -4.30 22.97 -17.17
C LEU A 24 -3.66 21.57 -17.23
N TYR A 25 -2.33 21.53 -16.98
CA TYR A 25 -1.67 20.25 -16.78
C TYR A 25 -2.21 19.57 -15.52
N PHE A 26 -2.59 18.31 -15.66
CA PHE A 26 -3.00 17.47 -14.56
C PHE A 26 -2.31 16.10 -14.71
N PRO A 27 -1.58 15.63 -13.69
CA PRO A 27 -0.88 14.35 -13.75
C PRO A 27 -1.87 13.20 -13.99
N LYS A 28 -1.47 12.24 -14.80
CA LYS A 28 -2.26 11.03 -15.08
C LYS A 28 -1.38 9.81 -14.93
N PRO A 29 -1.94 8.67 -14.49
CA PRO A 29 -1.24 7.40 -14.55
C PRO A 29 -0.76 7.12 -15.98
N PRO A 30 0.40 6.48 -16.16
CA PRO A 30 0.92 6.14 -17.48
C PRO A 30 0.02 5.13 -18.19
N VAL A 31 0.06 5.18 -19.52
CA VAL A 31 -0.52 4.17 -20.40
C VAL A 31 0.63 3.48 -21.10
N PHE A 32 0.72 2.17 -21.00
CA PHE A 32 1.84 1.39 -21.54
C PHE A 32 1.53 0.88 -22.94
N GLN A 33 2.56 0.80 -23.78
CA GLN A 33 2.47 0.29 -25.16
C GLN A 33 2.83 -1.20 -25.24
N SER A 34 3.52 -1.73 -24.21
CA SER A 34 3.88 -3.14 -24.13
C SER A 34 3.92 -3.62 -22.68
N VAL A 35 3.93 -4.93 -22.52
CA VAL A 35 4.08 -5.60 -21.21
C VAL A 35 5.45 -5.31 -20.60
N GLU A 36 6.50 -5.22 -21.42
CA GLU A 36 7.86 -4.91 -20.99
C GLU A 36 7.97 -3.50 -20.43
N GLU A 37 7.32 -2.53 -21.09
CA GLU A 37 7.25 -1.15 -20.60
C GLU A 37 6.54 -1.08 -19.24
N GLU A 38 5.41 -1.77 -19.10
CA GLU A 38 4.70 -1.85 -17.83
C GLU A 38 5.52 -2.56 -16.76
N ARG A 39 6.18 -3.68 -17.08
CA ARG A 39 7.06 -4.41 -16.16
C ARG A 39 8.20 -3.53 -15.66
N LEU A 40 8.88 -2.83 -16.56
CA LEU A 40 9.95 -1.90 -16.20
C LEU A 40 9.42 -0.78 -15.29
N HIS A 41 8.29 -0.19 -15.63
CA HIS A 41 7.65 0.83 -14.80
C HIS A 41 7.34 0.31 -13.40
N ARG A 42 6.72 -0.86 -13.27
CA ARG A 42 6.41 -1.48 -11.96
C ARG A 42 7.68 -1.70 -11.14
N LYS A 43 8.76 -2.18 -11.74
CA LYS A 43 10.07 -2.36 -11.10
C LYS A 43 10.66 -1.03 -10.63
N GLN A 44 10.64 0.01 -11.47
CA GLN A 44 11.12 1.34 -11.13
C GLN A 44 10.35 1.94 -9.95
N ARG A 45 9.01 1.79 -9.94
CA ARG A 45 8.18 2.25 -8.83
C ARG A 45 8.45 1.46 -7.55
N LEU A 46 8.65 0.15 -7.62
CA LEU A 46 8.99 -0.67 -6.46
C LEU A 46 10.35 -0.26 -5.86
N ALA A 47 11.40 -0.11 -6.68
CA ALA A 47 12.70 0.37 -6.21
C ALA A 47 12.60 1.77 -5.57
N ALA A 48 11.83 2.68 -6.18
CA ALA A 48 11.58 4.01 -5.63
C ALA A 48 10.83 3.95 -4.29
N VAL A 49 9.85 3.06 -4.12
CA VAL A 49 9.15 2.86 -2.82
C VAL A 49 10.11 2.42 -1.74
N CYS A 50 11.03 1.50 -2.03
CA CYS A 50 12.08 1.12 -1.06
C CYS A 50 12.89 2.36 -0.63
N ARG A 51 13.37 3.17 -1.59
CA ARG A 51 14.12 4.40 -1.30
C ARG A 51 13.31 5.43 -0.51
N VAL A 52 12.02 5.59 -0.82
CA VAL A 52 11.09 6.45 -0.06
C VAL A 52 10.97 5.96 1.37
N PHE A 53 10.79 4.66 1.59
CA PHE A 53 10.64 4.10 2.93
C PHE A 53 11.93 4.23 3.74
N ALA A 54 13.11 4.12 3.12
CA ALA A 54 14.38 4.43 3.76
C ALA A 54 14.47 5.90 4.20
N ARG A 55 14.09 6.85 3.34
CA ARG A 55 14.04 8.28 3.68
C ARG A 55 13.11 8.59 4.85
N TYR A 56 12.01 7.87 4.95
CA TYR A 56 11.05 8.01 6.06
C TYR A 56 11.45 7.20 7.30
N ARG A 57 12.57 6.45 7.24
CA ARG A 57 13.07 5.57 8.31
C ARG A 57 12.02 4.53 8.72
N TYR A 58 11.38 3.95 7.70
CA TYR A 58 10.39 2.90 7.91
C TYR A 58 11.03 1.52 7.97
N GLU A 59 12.24 1.36 7.41
CA GLU A 59 13.00 0.13 7.53
C GLU A 59 13.53 -0.08 8.96
N TYR A 60 13.58 -1.33 9.38
CA TYR A 60 14.20 -1.75 10.62
C TYR A 60 15.07 -2.99 10.35
N GLY A 61 16.35 -2.78 10.10
CA GLY A 61 17.27 -3.82 9.62
C GLY A 61 16.79 -4.39 8.28
N PHE A 62 16.51 -5.69 8.24
CA PHE A 62 15.95 -6.36 7.06
C PHE A 62 14.42 -6.59 7.16
N ALA A 63 13.77 -6.05 8.18
CA ALA A 63 12.34 -6.16 8.34
C ALA A 63 11.62 -5.16 7.42
N GLY A 64 10.79 -5.69 6.56
CA GLY A 64 10.04 -4.92 5.58
C GLY A 64 10.13 -5.50 4.18
N HIS A 65 9.00 -5.45 3.48
CA HIS A 65 8.87 -6.02 2.15
C HIS A 65 7.91 -5.18 1.32
N VAL A 66 8.24 -5.03 0.05
CA VAL A 66 7.36 -4.44 -0.96
C VAL A 66 7.26 -5.42 -2.11
N THR A 67 6.05 -5.66 -2.59
CA THR A 67 5.82 -6.55 -3.72
C THR A 67 4.94 -5.89 -4.77
N VAL A 68 5.16 -6.26 -6.03
CA VAL A 68 4.28 -5.91 -7.15
C VAL A 68 4.12 -7.08 -8.09
N ARG A 69 2.88 -7.40 -8.45
CA ARG A 69 2.55 -8.48 -9.39
C ARG A 69 3.16 -8.20 -10.76
N ASP A 70 3.71 -9.24 -11.40
CA ASP A 70 4.17 -9.13 -12.78
C ASP A 70 2.98 -8.87 -13.73
N PRO A 71 3.11 -8.01 -14.74
CA PRO A 71 1.98 -7.69 -15.62
C PRO A 71 1.59 -8.82 -16.57
N GLU A 72 2.48 -9.76 -16.85
CA GLU A 72 2.25 -10.88 -17.77
C GLU A 72 1.89 -12.16 -17.02
N PHE A 73 2.56 -12.39 -15.89
CA PHE A 73 2.44 -13.64 -15.13
C PHE A 73 1.76 -13.38 -13.79
N PRO A 74 0.44 -13.60 -13.67
CA PRO A 74 -0.32 -13.26 -12.45
C PRO A 74 0.07 -14.09 -11.22
N ASP A 75 0.78 -15.20 -11.40
CA ASP A 75 1.33 -16.08 -10.37
C ASP A 75 2.75 -15.69 -9.92
N ARG A 76 3.27 -14.56 -10.40
CA ARG A 76 4.62 -14.06 -10.07
C ARG A 76 4.55 -12.63 -9.60
N PHE A 77 5.51 -12.25 -8.74
CA PHE A 77 5.64 -10.88 -8.28
C PHE A 77 7.11 -10.48 -8.08
N TRP A 78 7.38 -9.21 -8.30
CA TRP A 78 8.67 -8.58 -8.01
C TRP A 78 8.72 -8.16 -6.55
N THR A 79 9.91 -8.27 -5.93
CA THR A 79 10.14 -7.90 -4.53
C THR A 79 11.59 -7.42 -4.32
N ASN A 80 11.81 -6.76 -3.18
CA ASN A 80 13.14 -6.34 -2.77
C ASN A 80 14.00 -7.52 -2.29
N PRO A 81 15.34 -7.43 -2.43
CA PRO A 81 16.28 -8.42 -1.92
C PRO A 81 16.26 -8.53 -0.39
N PHE A 82 16.52 -9.73 0.13
CA PHE A 82 16.71 -9.95 1.56
C PHE A 82 18.00 -9.29 2.06
N ALA A 83 17.94 -8.64 3.21
CA ALA A 83 19.07 -7.98 3.88
C ALA A 83 19.81 -6.91 3.07
N MET A 84 19.17 -6.36 2.05
CA MET A 84 19.67 -5.16 1.37
C MET A 84 19.06 -3.90 2.01
N ASP A 85 19.88 -2.87 2.21
CA ASP A 85 19.45 -1.53 2.64
C ASP A 85 18.45 -0.96 1.63
N PHE A 86 17.25 -0.62 2.09
CA PHE A 86 16.19 -0.06 1.25
C PHE A 86 16.62 1.20 0.51
N GLY A 87 17.47 2.04 1.14
CA GLY A 87 18.04 3.22 0.53
C GLY A 87 19.03 2.94 -0.61
N ARG A 88 19.33 1.67 -0.89
CA ARG A 88 20.27 1.27 -1.95
C ARG A 88 19.66 0.35 -3.01
N VAL A 89 18.40 -0.05 -2.85
CA VAL A 89 17.72 -0.92 -3.83
C VAL A 89 17.65 -0.23 -5.19
N ARG A 90 18.05 -0.95 -6.23
CA ARG A 90 17.97 -0.55 -7.65
C ARG A 90 17.03 -1.47 -8.40
N VAL A 91 16.64 -1.08 -9.60
CA VAL A 91 15.82 -1.90 -10.51
C VAL A 91 16.46 -3.25 -10.80
N SER A 92 17.78 -3.28 -10.99
CA SER A 92 18.56 -4.51 -11.27
C SER A 92 18.71 -5.44 -10.04
N ASP A 93 18.48 -4.94 -8.83
CA ASP A 93 18.56 -5.75 -7.62
C ASP A 93 17.26 -6.53 -7.32
N LEU A 94 16.15 -6.15 -7.96
CA LEU A 94 14.84 -6.74 -7.69
C LEU A 94 14.75 -8.21 -8.11
N LEU A 95 13.95 -8.97 -7.37
CA LEU A 95 13.74 -10.39 -7.59
C LEU A 95 12.35 -10.65 -8.17
N LEU A 96 12.26 -11.50 -9.20
CA LEU A 96 11.01 -12.11 -9.62
C LEU A 96 10.86 -13.46 -8.89
N VAL A 97 9.76 -13.63 -8.17
CA VAL A 97 9.46 -14.87 -7.44
C VAL A 97 8.10 -15.42 -7.83
N ASP A 98 7.96 -16.74 -7.83
CA ASP A 98 6.67 -17.40 -7.99
C ASP A 98 5.99 -17.64 -6.63
N HIS A 99 4.76 -18.16 -6.65
CA HIS A 99 4.01 -18.45 -5.43
C HIS A 99 4.56 -19.66 -4.63
N ALA A 100 5.56 -20.36 -5.13
CA ALA A 100 6.27 -21.43 -4.41
C ALA A 100 7.51 -20.89 -3.66
N GLY A 101 7.93 -19.65 -3.94
CA GLY A 101 9.12 -19.03 -3.37
C GLY A 101 10.38 -19.25 -4.20
N THR A 102 10.22 -19.75 -5.44
CA THR A 102 11.32 -19.89 -6.37
C THR A 102 11.71 -18.52 -6.90
N VAL A 103 12.99 -18.17 -6.79
CA VAL A 103 13.54 -16.98 -7.46
C VAL A 103 13.74 -17.32 -8.93
N LEU A 104 12.98 -16.67 -9.81
CA LEU A 104 13.00 -16.88 -11.27
C LEU A 104 13.96 -15.90 -11.95
N GLU A 105 14.10 -14.69 -11.42
CA GLU A 105 15.06 -13.68 -11.85
C GLU A 105 15.70 -13.00 -10.64
N GLY A 106 16.96 -12.59 -10.79
CA GLY A 106 17.78 -11.98 -9.75
C GLY A 106 18.76 -12.95 -9.10
N ASN A 107 19.66 -12.40 -8.26
CA ASN A 107 20.79 -13.16 -7.68
C ASN A 107 20.80 -13.12 -6.14
N TRP A 108 19.76 -12.57 -5.50
CA TRP A 108 19.65 -12.45 -4.06
C TRP A 108 18.66 -13.46 -3.49
N ALA A 109 18.76 -13.71 -2.20
CA ALA A 109 17.74 -14.45 -1.48
C ALA A 109 16.49 -13.61 -1.25
N VAL A 110 15.33 -14.24 -1.17
CA VAL A 110 14.09 -13.64 -0.70
C VAL A 110 13.96 -13.81 0.82
N ASN A 111 13.34 -12.82 1.48
CA ASN A 111 12.96 -12.97 2.88
C ASN A 111 11.81 -14.00 2.99
N GLN A 112 12.08 -15.16 3.57
CA GLN A 112 11.14 -16.27 3.60
C GLN A 112 9.85 -15.96 4.37
N ALA A 113 9.93 -15.26 5.51
CA ALA A 113 8.76 -14.88 6.28
C ALA A 113 7.91 -13.86 5.54
N GLY A 114 8.56 -12.84 4.95
CA GLY A 114 7.88 -11.85 4.13
C GLY A 114 7.25 -12.47 2.88
N PHE A 115 7.97 -13.39 2.22
CA PHE A 115 7.46 -14.11 1.07
C PHE A 115 6.15 -14.86 1.38
N VAL A 116 6.07 -15.59 2.51
CA VAL A 116 4.86 -16.35 2.88
C VAL A 116 3.64 -15.44 2.97
N LEU A 117 3.77 -14.29 3.62
CA LEU A 117 2.67 -13.34 3.79
C LEU A 117 2.25 -12.72 2.46
N HIS A 118 3.21 -12.17 1.68
CA HIS A 118 2.90 -11.52 0.42
C HIS A 118 2.38 -12.50 -0.64
N SER A 119 2.97 -13.71 -0.71
CA SER A 119 2.49 -14.77 -1.61
C SER A 119 1.04 -15.15 -1.28
N ALA A 120 0.71 -15.29 0.01
CA ALA A 120 -0.66 -15.58 0.44
C ALA A 120 -1.64 -14.45 0.07
N ILE A 121 -1.24 -13.18 0.27
CA ILE A 121 -2.06 -12.02 -0.12
C ILE A 121 -2.29 -12.02 -1.64
N HIS A 122 -1.24 -12.19 -2.45
CA HIS A 122 -1.38 -12.23 -3.91
C HIS A 122 -2.21 -13.41 -4.42
N GLN A 123 -2.15 -14.57 -3.77
CA GLN A 123 -2.95 -15.74 -4.11
C GLN A 123 -4.41 -15.56 -3.71
N HIS A 124 -4.67 -15.08 -2.50
CA HIS A 124 -6.02 -14.95 -1.95
C HIS A 124 -6.79 -13.78 -2.59
N HIS A 125 -6.06 -12.71 -2.99
CA HIS A 125 -6.61 -11.48 -3.55
C HIS A 125 -6.05 -11.21 -4.95
N PRO A 126 -6.58 -11.84 -6.00
CA PRO A 126 -6.09 -11.69 -7.38
C PRO A 126 -6.14 -10.25 -7.92
N HIS A 127 -7.01 -9.41 -7.34
CA HIS A 127 -7.14 -7.99 -7.67
C HIS A 127 -6.07 -7.09 -7.02
N VAL A 128 -5.29 -7.62 -6.08
CA VAL A 128 -4.18 -6.89 -5.48
C VAL A 128 -3.00 -6.89 -6.44
N LEU A 129 -2.57 -5.69 -6.83
CA LEU A 129 -1.41 -5.49 -7.69
C LEU A 129 -0.12 -5.39 -6.87
N ALA A 130 -0.14 -4.65 -5.77
CA ALA A 130 1.03 -4.40 -4.93
C ALA A 130 0.69 -4.50 -3.44
N SER A 131 1.69 -4.82 -2.62
CA SER A 131 1.56 -4.89 -1.17
C SER A 131 2.81 -4.36 -0.49
N CYS A 132 2.62 -3.61 0.59
CA CYS A 132 3.67 -3.06 1.44
C CYS A 132 3.51 -3.54 2.88
N HIS A 133 4.63 -3.90 3.51
CA HIS A 133 4.71 -4.21 4.92
C HIS A 133 6.02 -3.70 5.51
N MET A 134 5.94 -3.02 6.65
CA MET A 134 7.11 -2.51 7.37
C MET A 134 6.86 -2.59 8.88
N HIS A 135 7.96 -2.64 9.64
CA HIS A 135 7.97 -2.61 11.11
C HIS A 135 8.26 -1.19 11.63
N THR A 136 7.36 -0.26 11.31
CA THR A 136 7.50 1.15 11.70
C THR A 136 7.19 1.37 13.18
N ALA A 137 7.82 2.37 13.79
CA ALA A 137 7.70 2.60 15.23
C ALA A 137 6.25 2.89 15.69
N ASN A 138 5.54 3.78 14.98
CA ASN A 138 4.17 4.11 15.36
C ASN A 138 3.18 3.01 14.94
N GLY A 139 3.43 2.36 13.80
CA GLY A 139 2.62 1.22 13.34
C GLY A 139 2.70 0.03 14.28
N MET A 140 3.91 -0.34 14.75
CA MET A 140 4.08 -1.40 15.76
C MET A 140 3.47 -1.00 17.10
N ALA A 141 3.66 0.25 17.54
CA ALA A 141 3.06 0.73 18.78
C ALA A 141 1.52 0.68 18.73
N TRP A 142 0.93 1.06 17.61
CA TRP A 142 -0.50 0.94 17.38
C TRP A 142 -0.97 -0.51 17.29
N ALA A 143 -0.23 -1.34 16.56
CA ALA A 143 -0.52 -2.77 16.44
C ALA A 143 -0.53 -3.48 17.79
N ALA A 144 0.32 -3.06 18.74
CA ALA A 144 0.32 -3.60 20.10
C ALA A 144 -0.97 -3.30 20.89
N LEU A 145 -1.76 -2.30 20.47
CA LEU A 145 -3.07 -2.01 21.09
C LEU A 145 -4.17 -2.94 20.59
N GLY A 146 -3.99 -3.62 19.45
CA GLY A 146 -4.94 -4.60 18.89
C GLY A 146 -6.32 -4.03 18.56
N ARG A 147 -6.41 -2.76 18.15
CA ARG A 147 -7.67 -2.09 17.85
C ARG A 147 -7.60 -1.26 16.55
N PRO A 148 -8.74 -1.00 15.89
CA PRO A 148 -8.80 -0.15 14.72
C PRO A 148 -8.45 1.31 15.04
N LEU A 149 -8.12 2.08 14.00
CA LEU A 149 -8.01 3.54 14.07
C LEU A 149 -9.37 4.19 14.23
N ASP A 150 -9.44 5.22 15.06
CA ASP A 150 -10.60 6.10 15.14
C ASP A 150 -10.51 7.22 14.08
N PRO A 151 -11.63 7.69 13.55
CA PRO A 151 -11.64 8.79 12.57
C PRO A 151 -11.43 10.15 13.25
N ILE A 152 -10.23 10.38 13.82
CA ILE A 152 -9.88 11.62 14.52
C ILE A 152 -9.30 12.69 13.59
N THR A 153 -8.90 12.30 12.39
CA THR A 153 -8.35 13.20 11.36
C THR A 153 -8.89 12.83 9.99
N GLN A 154 -8.76 13.74 9.01
CA GLN A 154 -9.11 13.46 7.62
C GLN A 154 -8.29 12.28 7.05
N THR A 155 -7.00 12.15 7.44
CA THR A 155 -6.16 11.01 7.04
C THR A 155 -6.70 9.71 7.61
N ALA A 156 -7.04 9.66 8.90
CA ALA A 156 -7.63 8.47 9.52
C ALA A 156 -9.00 8.15 8.93
N ALA A 157 -9.82 9.16 8.61
CA ALA A 157 -11.09 8.98 7.92
C ALA A 157 -10.94 8.34 6.53
N GLY A 158 -9.77 8.47 5.88
CA GLY A 158 -9.46 7.74 4.64
C GLY A 158 -9.45 6.21 4.80
N PHE A 159 -9.31 5.71 6.02
CA PHE A 159 -9.37 4.27 6.35
C PHE A 159 -10.70 3.84 6.98
N TYR A 160 -11.69 4.73 7.02
CA TYR A 160 -12.98 4.44 7.64
C TYR A 160 -13.69 3.29 6.93
N ASN A 161 -13.98 2.20 7.67
CA ASN A 161 -14.53 0.94 7.16
C ASN A 161 -13.69 0.28 6.03
N ASP A 162 -12.39 0.56 5.96
CA ASP A 162 -11.49 0.02 4.92
C ASP A 162 -10.11 -0.29 5.51
N HIS A 163 -10.11 -0.76 6.75
CA HIS A 163 -8.97 -1.39 7.40
C HIS A 163 -9.47 -2.43 8.42
N ALA A 164 -8.66 -3.47 8.62
CA ALA A 164 -8.94 -4.53 9.57
C ALA A 164 -7.85 -4.63 10.63
N VAL A 165 -8.18 -5.23 11.78
CA VAL A 165 -7.21 -5.71 12.77
C VAL A 165 -7.16 -7.21 12.66
N ILE A 166 -5.96 -7.75 12.43
CA ILE A 166 -5.71 -9.19 12.38
C ILE A 166 -5.08 -9.62 13.70
N THR A 167 -5.70 -10.61 14.35
CA THR A 167 -5.23 -11.20 15.62
C THR A 167 -4.60 -12.57 15.42
N GLU A 168 -4.81 -13.19 14.27
CA GLU A 168 -4.22 -14.46 13.88
C GLU A 168 -2.70 -14.33 13.84
N GLN A 169 -1.99 -15.25 14.49
CA GLN A 169 -0.53 -15.23 14.58
C GLN A 169 0.04 -13.94 15.20
N ALA A 170 -0.71 -13.29 16.10
CA ALA A 170 -0.33 -12.02 16.73
C ALA A 170 1.08 -12.11 17.36
N GLY A 171 2.03 -11.30 16.83
CA GLY A 171 3.42 -11.27 17.27
C GLY A 171 4.26 -12.50 16.94
N ALA A 172 3.69 -13.54 16.35
CA ALA A 172 4.45 -14.72 15.90
C ALA A 172 5.08 -14.47 14.51
N VAL A 173 6.22 -15.12 14.26
CA VAL A 173 6.80 -15.13 12.91
C VAL A 173 6.01 -16.10 12.04
N VAL A 174 5.45 -15.60 10.94
CA VAL A 174 4.69 -16.39 9.97
C VAL A 174 5.68 -17.08 9.03
N VAL A 175 5.86 -18.40 9.19
CA VAL A 175 6.85 -19.17 8.43
C VAL A 175 6.23 -20.28 7.57
N ASP A 176 4.98 -20.64 7.82
CA ASP A 176 4.27 -21.66 7.06
C ASP A 176 3.13 -21.06 6.21
N ARG A 177 2.79 -21.78 5.15
CA ARG A 177 1.80 -21.34 4.17
C ARG A 177 0.39 -21.22 4.78
N GLU A 178 0.03 -22.08 5.71
CA GLU A 178 -1.30 -22.10 6.32
C GLU A 178 -1.52 -20.85 7.17
N ALA A 179 -0.54 -20.47 7.98
CA ALA A 179 -0.56 -19.25 8.76
C ALA A 179 -0.63 -18.00 7.85
N GLY A 180 0.14 -17.99 6.76
CA GLY A 180 0.08 -16.91 5.76
C GLY A 180 -1.30 -16.77 5.12
N GLN A 181 -1.94 -17.89 4.78
CA GLN A 181 -3.29 -17.89 4.22
C GLN A 181 -4.35 -17.40 5.22
N ALA A 182 -4.23 -17.74 6.51
CA ALA A 182 -5.11 -17.23 7.55
C ALA A 182 -5.03 -15.70 7.67
N VAL A 183 -3.81 -15.15 7.65
CA VAL A 183 -3.59 -13.69 7.63
C VAL A 183 -4.19 -13.05 6.37
N ALA A 184 -3.96 -13.63 5.19
CA ALA A 184 -4.49 -13.13 3.94
C ALA A 184 -6.04 -13.17 3.90
N ALA A 185 -6.66 -14.23 4.42
CA ALA A 185 -8.11 -14.35 4.53
C ALA A 185 -8.71 -13.27 5.45
N ALA A 186 -8.06 -13.01 6.59
CA ALA A 186 -8.49 -11.98 7.54
C ALA A 186 -8.34 -10.55 6.99
N PHE A 187 -7.52 -10.36 5.96
CA PHE A 187 -7.38 -9.08 5.25
C PHE A 187 -8.71 -8.63 4.62
N GLY A 188 -9.49 -9.58 4.07
CA GLY A 188 -10.75 -9.29 3.38
C GLY A 188 -10.55 -8.31 2.21
N ASP A 189 -11.54 -7.45 1.96
CA ASP A 189 -11.48 -6.44 0.90
C ASP A 189 -10.86 -5.11 1.35
N ASN A 190 -10.23 -5.06 2.53
CA ASN A 190 -9.65 -3.84 3.04
C ASN A 190 -8.37 -3.46 2.28
N LYS A 191 -8.05 -2.16 2.21
CA LYS A 191 -6.77 -1.68 1.66
C LYS A 191 -5.64 -1.66 2.69
N ALA A 192 -5.97 -1.79 3.97
CA ALA A 192 -5.02 -1.71 5.06
C ALA A 192 -5.32 -2.73 6.16
N VAL A 193 -4.28 -3.19 6.83
CA VAL A 193 -4.38 -4.11 7.96
C VAL A 193 -3.41 -3.70 9.05
N ILE A 194 -3.89 -3.76 10.28
CA ILE A 194 -3.11 -3.68 11.50
C ILE A 194 -2.96 -5.11 12.02
N HIS A 195 -1.79 -5.72 11.84
CA HIS A 195 -1.52 -7.04 12.37
C HIS A 195 -1.04 -6.92 13.81
N GLN A 196 -1.86 -7.39 14.75
CA GLN A 196 -1.62 -7.23 16.18
C GLN A 196 -0.22 -7.72 16.59
N ASN A 197 0.48 -6.91 17.39
CA ASN A 197 1.85 -7.14 17.88
C ASN A 197 2.92 -7.37 16.78
N HIS A 198 2.62 -7.01 15.52
CA HIS A 198 3.53 -7.23 14.40
C HIS A 198 3.80 -5.93 13.64
N GLY A 199 2.81 -5.37 12.99
CA GLY A 199 2.99 -4.16 12.19
C GLY A 199 1.83 -3.87 11.26
N LEU A 200 2.11 -3.10 10.22
CA LEU A 200 1.12 -2.63 9.26
C LEU A 200 1.29 -3.30 7.90
N PHE A 201 0.18 -3.54 7.22
CA PHE A 201 0.14 -3.94 5.82
C PHE A 201 -0.78 -3.02 5.03
N THR A 202 -0.43 -2.73 3.80
CA THR A 202 -1.31 -2.05 2.85
C THR A 202 -1.22 -2.68 1.47
N VAL A 203 -2.29 -2.55 0.70
CA VAL A 203 -2.33 -3.04 -0.68
C VAL A 203 -2.75 -1.93 -1.65
N GLY A 204 -2.24 -2.03 -2.87
CA GLY A 204 -2.67 -1.25 -4.02
C GLY A 204 -3.30 -2.18 -5.06
N ARG A 205 -4.41 -1.73 -5.65
CA ARG A 205 -5.13 -2.47 -6.67
C ARG A 205 -4.77 -2.01 -8.09
N GLU A 206 -4.36 -0.75 -8.22
CA GLU A 206 -4.04 -0.13 -9.50
C GLU A 206 -2.55 0.20 -9.66
N SER A 207 -1.81 0.42 -8.56
CA SER A 207 -0.38 0.76 -8.65
C SER A 207 0.42 0.43 -7.39
N VAL A 208 1.75 0.38 -7.53
CA VAL A 208 2.68 0.32 -6.39
C VAL A 208 2.60 1.59 -5.56
N ASP A 209 2.43 2.73 -6.24
CA ASP A 209 2.27 4.06 -5.64
C ASP A 209 1.09 4.10 -4.67
N GLU A 210 -0.01 3.47 -5.04
CA GLU A 210 -1.19 3.34 -4.21
C GLU A 210 -0.87 2.63 -2.89
N ALA A 211 -0.26 1.44 -2.97
CA ALA A 211 0.11 0.67 -1.78
C ALA A 211 1.04 1.45 -0.87
N ALA A 212 2.04 2.12 -1.45
CA ALA A 212 3.02 2.92 -0.72
C ALA A 212 2.38 4.15 -0.05
N TRP A 213 1.50 4.86 -0.75
CA TRP A 213 0.80 6.00 -0.15
C TRP A 213 -0.10 5.57 1.01
N TRP A 214 -0.85 4.48 0.86
CA TRP A 214 -1.66 3.98 1.97
C TRP A 214 -0.79 3.63 3.17
N PHE A 215 0.41 3.07 2.95
CA PHE A 215 1.33 2.78 4.05
C PHE A 215 1.78 4.04 4.77
N ILE A 216 2.20 5.07 4.03
CA ILE A 216 2.61 6.37 4.57
C ILE A 216 1.46 7.03 5.35
N ALA A 217 0.26 7.00 4.80
CA ALA A 217 -0.92 7.58 5.41
C ALA A 217 -1.35 6.82 6.68
N LEU A 218 -1.27 5.48 6.67
CA LEU A 218 -1.60 4.63 7.81
C LEU A 218 -0.63 4.85 8.97
N GLU A 219 0.67 4.84 8.71
CA GLU A 219 1.71 5.13 9.71
C GLU A 219 1.52 6.52 10.31
N ARG A 220 1.23 7.53 9.47
CA ARG A 220 0.93 8.88 9.92
C ARG A 220 -0.34 8.94 10.78
N ALA A 221 -1.38 8.17 10.45
CA ALA A 221 -2.60 8.11 11.24
C ALA A 221 -2.35 7.48 12.62
N CYS A 222 -1.55 6.40 12.68
CA CYS A 222 -1.11 5.79 13.94
C CYS A 222 -0.33 6.79 14.80
N GLU A 223 0.65 7.48 14.22
CA GLU A 223 1.44 8.51 14.91
C GLU A 223 0.57 9.60 15.53
N ILE A 224 -0.35 10.15 14.75
CA ILE A 224 -1.21 11.24 15.20
C ILE A 224 -2.14 10.78 16.32
N GLN A 225 -2.74 9.60 16.20
CA GLN A 225 -3.65 9.11 17.22
C GLN A 225 -2.92 8.77 18.52
N LEU A 226 -1.75 8.13 18.49
CA LEU A 226 -0.91 7.89 19.66
C LEU A 226 -0.58 9.21 20.39
N LYS A 227 -0.19 10.24 19.63
CA LYS A 227 0.11 11.56 20.20
C LYS A 227 -1.11 12.25 20.81
N ALA A 228 -2.26 12.15 20.15
CA ALA A 228 -3.50 12.74 20.64
C ALA A 228 -3.98 12.05 21.93
N GLU A 229 -3.93 10.73 21.99
CA GLU A 229 -4.31 9.94 23.17
C GLU A 229 -3.36 10.16 24.35
N ALA A 230 -2.06 10.33 24.09
CA ALA A 230 -1.07 10.61 25.12
C ALA A 230 -1.32 11.92 25.88
N THR A 231 -2.14 12.83 25.35
CA THR A 231 -2.53 14.05 26.06
C THR A 231 -3.48 13.81 27.22
N GLY A 232 -4.16 12.67 27.26
CA GLY A 232 -5.21 12.36 28.23
C GLY A 232 -6.52 13.14 28.04
N HIS A 233 -6.63 13.99 27.03
CA HIS A 233 -7.85 14.68 26.69
C HIS A 233 -8.80 13.79 25.86
N PRO A 234 -10.13 13.90 26.05
CA PRO A 234 -11.09 13.18 25.22
C PRO A 234 -10.95 13.55 23.73
N LEU A 235 -10.86 12.53 22.87
CA LEU A 235 -10.80 12.74 21.43
C LEU A 235 -12.16 13.20 20.88
N LYS A 236 -12.12 14.10 19.91
CA LYS A 236 -13.28 14.51 19.11
C LYS A 236 -13.27 13.73 17.81
N LEU A 237 -14.19 12.78 17.68
CA LEU A 237 -14.30 11.98 16.47
C LEU A 237 -15.03 12.73 15.35
N ILE A 238 -14.62 12.49 14.12
CA ILE A 238 -15.38 12.86 12.91
C ILE A 238 -16.66 12.00 12.93
N SER A 239 -17.81 12.60 12.56
CA SER A 239 -19.05 11.81 12.53
C SER A 239 -18.97 10.68 11.50
N PRO A 240 -19.70 9.57 11.69
CA PRO A 240 -19.72 8.46 10.74
C PRO A 240 -20.02 8.89 9.30
N GLU A 241 -20.97 9.83 9.12
CA GLU A 241 -21.36 10.35 7.80
C GLU A 241 -20.22 11.15 7.16
N ALA A 242 -19.53 12.00 7.93
CA ALA A 242 -18.41 12.80 7.44
C ALA A 242 -17.18 11.93 7.19
N ALA A 243 -16.93 10.91 8.00
CA ALA A 243 -15.86 9.95 7.80
C ALA A 243 -16.08 9.12 6.52
N ALA A 244 -17.29 8.59 6.32
CA ALA A 244 -17.65 7.86 5.10
C ALA A 244 -17.58 8.76 3.86
N HIS A 245 -17.99 10.03 3.96
CA HIS A 245 -17.85 11.00 2.87
C HIS A 245 -16.37 11.23 2.53
N SER A 246 -15.52 11.43 3.53
CA SER A 246 -14.09 11.63 3.34
C SER A 246 -13.44 10.38 2.70
N ALA A 247 -13.73 9.19 3.22
CA ALA A 247 -13.24 7.94 2.65
C ALA A 247 -13.60 7.82 1.15
N LYS A 248 -14.86 8.07 0.80
CA LYS A 248 -15.34 7.96 -0.59
C LYS A 248 -14.65 8.91 -1.56
N HIS A 249 -14.31 10.12 -1.13
CA HIS A 249 -13.81 11.16 -2.03
C HIS A 249 -12.29 11.33 -2.00
N LEU A 250 -11.62 11.01 -0.88
CA LEU A 250 -10.19 11.24 -0.69
C LEU A 250 -9.38 9.93 -0.76
N ALA A 251 -10.01 8.78 -0.50
CA ALA A 251 -9.32 7.51 -0.40
C ALA A 251 -9.55 6.63 -1.66
N THR A 252 -9.38 7.21 -2.83
CA THR A 252 -9.43 6.49 -4.11
C THR A 252 -8.03 6.10 -4.58
N PRO A 253 -7.88 5.04 -5.41
CA PRO A 253 -6.58 4.68 -6.00
C PRO A 253 -5.92 5.87 -6.72
N MET A 254 -6.68 6.64 -7.48
CA MET A 254 -6.19 7.85 -8.16
C MET A 254 -5.67 8.91 -7.17
N ALA A 255 -6.37 9.12 -6.06
CA ALA A 255 -5.90 10.04 -5.02
C ALA A 255 -4.57 9.58 -4.43
N ALA A 256 -4.45 8.30 -4.11
CA ALA A 256 -3.23 7.71 -3.58
C ALA A 256 -2.07 7.85 -4.57
N TRP A 257 -2.31 7.54 -5.85
CA TRP A 257 -1.32 7.73 -6.91
C TRP A 257 -0.85 9.19 -6.98
N LEU A 258 -1.78 10.16 -7.00
CA LEU A 258 -1.46 11.59 -7.04
C LEU A 258 -0.64 12.04 -5.83
N HIS A 259 -0.99 11.60 -4.64
CA HIS A 259 -0.25 11.92 -3.42
C HIS A 259 1.18 11.40 -3.44
N PHE A 260 1.41 10.25 -4.07
CA PHE A 260 2.73 9.66 -4.14
C PHE A 260 3.65 10.33 -5.18
N GLN A 261 3.10 11.00 -6.23
CA GLN A 261 3.93 11.58 -7.29
C GLN A 261 4.99 12.58 -6.80
N PRO A 262 4.69 13.59 -5.95
CA PRO A 262 5.71 14.52 -5.48
C PRO A 262 6.79 13.82 -4.63
N ILE A 263 6.44 12.75 -3.93
CA ILE A 263 7.38 11.95 -3.12
C ILE A 263 8.32 11.16 -4.04
N TYR A 264 7.75 10.49 -5.05
CA TYR A 264 8.50 9.78 -6.08
C TYR A 264 9.45 10.72 -6.84
N ASP A 265 8.96 11.86 -7.31
CA ASP A 265 9.77 12.83 -8.05
C ASP A 265 10.97 13.32 -7.26
N ALA A 266 10.80 13.50 -5.94
CA ALA A 266 11.90 13.92 -5.07
C ALA A 266 12.99 12.85 -4.98
N VAL A 267 12.62 11.56 -4.92
CA VAL A 267 13.59 10.45 -4.92
C VAL A 267 14.24 10.30 -6.31
N ALA A 268 13.44 10.22 -7.36
CA ALA A 268 13.91 10.03 -8.71
C ALA A 268 14.94 11.09 -9.17
N ARG A 269 14.77 12.34 -8.71
CA ARG A 269 15.72 13.44 -9.02
C ARG A 269 17.01 13.37 -8.24
N THR A 270 17.00 12.90 -7.01
CA THR A 270 18.17 12.94 -6.13
C THR A 270 18.93 11.63 -6.06
N GLU A 271 18.31 10.53 -6.51
CA GLU A 271 18.86 9.18 -6.48
C GLU A 271 18.66 8.48 -7.84
N PRO A 272 19.23 9.03 -8.94
CA PRO A 272 19.01 8.49 -10.29
C PRO A 272 19.55 7.07 -10.47
N ASP A 273 20.49 6.63 -9.64
CA ASP A 273 21.01 5.28 -9.61
C ASP A 273 19.97 4.19 -9.28
N LEU A 274 18.82 4.58 -8.79
CA LEU A 274 17.71 3.63 -8.56
C LEU A 274 17.23 2.95 -9.85
N PHE A 275 17.44 3.60 -10.99
CA PHE A 275 17.02 3.11 -12.32
C PHE A 275 18.00 2.12 -12.96
N ASP A 276 19.19 1.91 -12.37
CA ASP A 276 20.23 1.02 -12.88
C ASP A 276 19.84 -0.49 -12.80
#